data_85ad967f5898821b9d61127ff00fad22
#
_entry.id   85ad967f5898821b9d61127ff00fad22
#
_cell.length_a   1.000
_cell.length_b   1.000
_cell.length_c   1.000
_cell.angle_alpha   90.00
_cell.angle_beta   90.00
_cell.angle_gamma   90.00
#
_symmetry.space_group_name_H-M   'P 1'
#
loop_
_entity.id
_entity.type
_entity.pdbx_description
1 polymer ?
#
loop_
_entity_poly.entity_id
_entity_poly.type
_entity_poly.pdbx_seq_one_letter_code
_entity_poly.pdbx_strand_id
1 'polypeptide(L)'
;DLAIGDIVNITHSSLGFSAKPFRVLGITFNEDFTVGLSLVEHQDSHYTWATKTQATATPSTNLPNPFTIQPPASVTLDDTLVEYNDGTVIVALDVSIGASPDSFVDYYQVEYKLSTDSDFIIYAQGSGLNHRVLNVIDQKVYDVRVKAVNSLGVSSTYVSAQRTIVGAIEPPSDVEDFACNIV
;
A
#
# COMPACT_ATOMS: atom_id res chain seq x y z
N ASP A 1 -40.18 -4.70 54.41
CA ASP A 1 -39.14 -3.73 54.71
C ASP A 1 -38.68 -3.08 53.42
N LEU A 2 -38.52 -1.75 53.41
CA LEU A 2 -37.99 -0.99 52.29
C LEU A 2 -36.58 -0.51 52.65
N ALA A 3 -35.59 -0.80 51.81
CA ALA A 3 -34.20 -0.43 52.03
C ALA A 3 -33.65 0.43 50.92
N ILE A 4 -32.58 1.15 51.18
CA ILE A 4 -31.80 1.87 50.16
C ILE A 4 -31.23 0.86 49.18
N GLY A 5 -31.49 1.09 47.88
CA GLY A 5 -31.11 0.18 46.79
C GLY A 5 -32.25 -0.65 46.23
N ASP A 6 -33.37 -0.75 46.96
CA ASP A 6 -34.55 -1.49 46.47
C ASP A 6 -35.20 -0.82 45.27
N ILE A 7 -35.88 -1.63 44.46
CA ILE A 7 -36.63 -1.16 43.30
C ILE A 7 -38.12 -1.15 43.70
N VAL A 8 -38.74 0.02 43.58
CA VAL A 8 -40.18 0.21 43.87
C VAL A 8 -40.91 0.65 42.61
N ASN A 9 -42.09 0.15 42.40
CA ASN A 9 -42.96 0.55 41.30
C ASN A 9 -43.88 1.68 41.71
N ILE A 10 -43.87 2.78 41.00
CA ILE A 10 -44.70 3.96 41.29
C ILE A 10 -45.77 4.11 40.23
N THR A 11 -47.00 4.27 40.70
CA THR A 11 -48.15 4.63 39.85
C THR A 11 -48.65 6.01 40.28
N HIS A 12 -48.66 6.97 39.35
CA HIS A 12 -49.14 8.33 39.62
C HIS A 12 -49.80 8.89 38.34
N SER A 13 -51.08 9.10 38.38
CA SER A 13 -51.89 9.47 37.23
C SER A 13 -51.53 10.83 36.63
N SER A 14 -51.26 11.84 37.46
CA SER A 14 -50.90 13.20 37.00
C SER A 14 -49.52 13.27 36.33
N LEU A 15 -48.60 12.34 36.66
CA LEU A 15 -47.30 12.25 36.09
C LEU A 15 -47.22 11.20 34.94
N GLY A 16 -48.37 10.52 34.69
CA GLY A 16 -48.40 9.47 33.67
C GLY A 16 -47.62 8.21 34.03
N PHE A 17 -47.33 7.99 35.31
CA PHE A 17 -46.63 6.80 35.76
C PHE A 17 -47.60 5.64 35.98
N SER A 18 -47.32 4.51 35.35
CA SER A 18 -48.06 3.27 35.55
C SER A 18 -47.07 2.16 35.90
N ALA A 19 -46.99 1.83 37.18
CA ALA A 19 -46.01 0.85 37.71
C ALA A 19 -44.60 1.09 37.25
N LYS A 20 -44.19 2.36 37.17
CA LYS A 20 -42.84 2.75 36.68
C LYS A 20 -41.79 2.40 37.74
N PRO A 21 -40.72 1.67 37.44
CA PRO A 21 -39.71 1.26 38.41
C PRO A 21 -38.78 2.40 38.77
N PHE A 22 -38.51 2.55 40.06
CA PHE A 22 -37.56 3.50 40.64
C PHE A 22 -36.67 2.78 41.66
N ARG A 23 -35.42 3.16 41.73
CA ARG A 23 -34.49 2.72 42.76
C ARG A 23 -34.48 3.73 43.91
N VAL A 24 -34.57 3.22 45.12
CA VAL A 24 -34.50 4.03 46.34
C VAL A 24 -33.06 4.44 46.60
N LEU A 25 -32.78 5.74 46.61
CA LEU A 25 -31.46 6.31 46.93
C LEU A 25 -31.37 6.79 48.38
N GLY A 26 -32.49 7.17 48.95
CA GLY A 26 -32.54 7.65 50.33
C GLY A 26 -33.93 7.56 50.93
N ILE A 27 -33.99 7.36 52.25
CA ILE A 27 -35.21 7.30 53.05
C ILE A 27 -35.05 8.33 54.17
N THR A 28 -36.04 9.23 54.32
CA THR A 28 -36.07 10.26 55.35
C THR A 28 -37.35 10.10 56.16
N PHE A 29 -37.25 10.06 57.47
CA PHE A 29 -38.40 10.05 58.36
C PHE A 29 -38.63 11.48 58.84
N ASN A 30 -39.84 11.97 58.60
CA ASN A 30 -40.24 13.33 59.02
C ASN A 30 -40.94 13.27 60.39
N GLU A 31 -40.95 14.39 61.05
CA GLU A 31 -41.54 14.53 62.39
C GLU A 31 -43.12 14.32 62.41
N ASP A 32 -43.72 14.48 61.23
CA ASP A 32 -45.15 14.25 60.99
C ASP A 32 -45.49 12.77 60.68
N PHE A 33 -44.57 11.86 60.95
CA PHE A 33 -44.69 10.41 60.64
C PHE A 33 -44.82 10.08 59.16
N THR A 34 -44.51 11.03 58.25
CA THR A 34 -44.40 10.74 56.83
C THR A 34 -42.96 10.26 56.46
N VAL A 35 -42.93 9.48 55.43
CA VAL A 35 -41.59 8.98 54.87
C VAL A 35 -41.29 9.63 53.54
N GLY A 36 -40.23 10.39 53.48
CA GLY A 36 -39.72 10.94 52.26
C GLY A 36 -38.81 9.92 51.54
N LEU A 37 -39.01 9.72 50.26
CA LEU A 37 -38.16 8.85 49.45
C LEU A 37 -37.46 9.66 48.38
N SER A 38 -36.15 9.54 48.30
CA SER A 38 -35.35 10.01 47.16
C SER A 38 -35.20 8.86 46.16
N LEU A 39 -35.68 9.07 44.96
CA LEU A 39 -35.79 8.02 43.93
C LEU A 39 -35.11 8.41 42.64
N VAL A 40 -34.55 7.45 41.95
CA VAL A 40 -34.05 7.58 40.56
C VAL A 40 -34.74 6.55 39.68
N GLU A 41 -35.10 6.94 38.49
CA GLU A 41 -35.71 6.01 37.52
C GLU A 41 -34.77 4.81 37.29
N HIS A 42 -35.35 3.59 37.42
CA HIS A 42 -34.62 2.36 37.18
C HIS A 42 -35.01 1.80 35.80
N GLN A 43 -34.01 1.36 35.07
CA GLN A 43 -34.19 0.75 33.77
C GLN A 43 -33.25 -0.46 33.65
N ASP A 44 -33.85 -1.68 33.63
CA ASP A 44 -33.10 -2.94 33.61
C ASP A 44 -32.12 -3.04 32.43
N SER A 45 -32.47 -2.43 31.29
CA SER A 45 -31.62 -2.42 30.11
C SER A 45 -30.22 -1.77 30.33
N HIS A 46 -30.11 -0.88 31.34
CA HIS A 46 -28.83 -0.27 31.67
C HIS A 46 -27.85 -1.24 32.37
N TYR A 47 -28.40 -2.35 32.92
CA TYR A 47 -27.64 -3.34 33.70
C TYR A 47 -27.51 -4.68 32.98
N THR A 48 -28.13 -4.84 31.80
CA THR A 48 -27.98 -6.05 31.01
C THR A 48 -26.67 -6.03 30.27
N TRP A 49 -25.74 -6.85 30.70
CA TRP A 49 -24.48 -7.12 29.99
C TRP A 49 -24.61 -8.16 28.87
N ALA A 50 -25.87 -8.60 28.61
CA ALA A 50 -26.17 -9.53 27.55
C ALA A 50 -25.76 -8.94 26.21
N THR A 51 -24.76 -9.53 25.65
CA THR A 51 -24.26 -9.29 24.27
C THR A 51 -23.95 -7.82 23.95
N LYS A 52 -22.99 -7.24 24.65
CA LYS A 52 -22.15 -6.27 23.95
C LYS A 52 -21.43 -7.06 22.85
N THR A 53 -21.99 -7.08 21.67
CA THR A 53 -21.21 -7.31 20.49
C THR A 53 -20.14 -6.23 20.54
N GLN A 54 -18.95 -6.61 20.99
CA GLN A 54 -17.82 -5.73 20.86
C GLN A 54 -17.76 -5.41 19.36
N ALA A 55 -18.15 -4.19 19.01
CA ALA A 55 -17.88 -3.70 17.69
C ALA A 55 -16.36 -3.78 17.58
N THR A 56 -15.89 -4.82 16.94
CA THR A 56 -14.52 -4.88 16.45
C THR A 56 -14.48 -3.80 15.38
N ALA A 57 -14.37 -2.55 15.83
CA ALA A 57 -13.91 -1.50 14.98
C ALA A 57 -12.45 -1.85 14.68
N THR A 58 -12.25 -2.77 13.76
CA THR A 58 -11.06 -2.75 12.95
C THR A 58 -11.17 -1.45 12.19
N PRO A 59 -10.40 -0.42 12.55
CA PRO A 59 -10.31 0.72 11.66
C PRO A 59 -9.84 0.11 10.34
N SER A 60 -10.71 0.09 9.34
CA SER A 60 -10.31 -0.13 7.96
C SER A 60 -9.47 1.09 7.60
N THR A 61 -8.22 1.04 8.00
CA THR A 61 -7.24 1.97 7.46
C THR A 61 -7.05 1.52 6.01
N ASN A 62 -7.52 2.32 5.06
CA ASN A 62 -7.13 2.18 3.66
C ASN A 62 -5.64 2.49 3.45
N LEU A 63 -4.83 2.43 4.51
CA LEU A 63 -3.39 2.55 4.37
C LEU A 63 -2.85 1.28 3.74
N PRO A 64 -2.11 1.40 2.64
CA PRO A 64 -1.38 0.29 2.07
C PRO A 64 -0.48 -0.35 3.13
N ASN A 65 -0.36 -1.67 3.08
CA ASN A 65 0.48 -2.40 4.03
C ASN A 65 1.96 -2.12 3.71
N PRO A 66 2.73 -1.47 4.60
CA PRO A 66 4.13 -1.14 4.32
C PRO A 66 5.05 -2.37 4.25
N PHE A 67 4.57 -3.55 4.64
CA PHE A 67 5.30 -4.81 4.56
C PHE A 67 5.04 -5.56 3.23
N THR A 68 4.27 -4.97 2.32
CA THR A 68 4.00 -5.54 1.01
C THR A 68 4.16 -4.45 -0.03
N ILE A 69 5.14 -4.58 -0.92
CA ILE A 69 5.43 -3.62 -1.98
C ILE A 69 5.06 -4.20 -3.33
N GLN A 70 4.38 -3.41 -4.15
CA GLN A 70 4.06 -3.77 -5.52
C GLN A 70 5.30 -3.64 -6.40
N PRO A 71 5.53 -4.58 -7.33
CA PRO A 71 6.66 -4.53 -8.24
C PRO A 71 6.53 -3.34 -9.22
N PRO A 72 7.62 -3.01 -9.94
CA PRO A 72 7.55 -2.11 -11.08
C PRO A 72 6.47 -2.55 -12.06
N ALA A 73 5.79 -1.60 -12.70
CA ALA A 73 4.71 -1.90 -13.65
C ALA A 73 5.24 -2.59 -14.91
N SER A 74 6.45 -2.24 -15.34
CA SER A 74 7.12 -2.83 -16.49
C SER A 74 8.63 -2.60 -16.45
N VAL A 75 9.37 -3.39 -17.21
CA VAL A 75 10.77 -3.15 -17.56
C VAL A 75 10.88 -3.32 -19.07
N THR A 76 11.34 -2.28 -19.75
CA THR A 76 11.59 -2.29 -21.20
C THR A 76 13.05 -2.06 -21.46
N LEU A 77 13.59 -2.76 -22.45
CA LEU A 77 14.99 -2.73 -22.83
C LEU A 77 15.14 -2.30 -24.27
N ASP A 78 16.07 -1.38 -24.52
CA ASP A 78 16.44 -0.99 -25.84
C ASP A 78 17.96 -0.88 -25.95
N ASP A 79 18.53 -1.05 -27.13
CA ASP A 79 19.95 -0.90 -27.37
C ASP A 79 20.21 0.32 -28.25
N THR A 80 21.19 1.12 -27.86
CA THR A 80 21.54 2.36 -28.53
C THR A 80 23.05 2.45 -28.77
N LEU A 81 23.44 3.14 -29.84
CA LEU A 81 24.81 3.48 -30.11
C LEU A 81 25.13 4.81 -29.43
N VAL A 82 26.22 4.83 -28.71
CA VAL A 82 26.78 6.04 -28.09
C VAL A 82 28.10 6.38 -28.76
N GLU A 83 28.15 7.52 -29.45
CA GLU A 83 29.33 8.05 -30.07
C GLU A 83 30.02 9.05 -29.14
N TYR A 84 31.30 8.86 -28.89
CA TYR A 84 32.11 9.79 -28.12
C TYR A 84 32.77 10.82 -29.04
N ASN A 85 33.22 11.95 -28.46
CA ASN A 85 33.84 13.04 -29.18
C ASN A 85 35.17 12.66 -29.91
N ASP A 86 35.76 11.53 -29.55
CA ASP A 86 36.93 10.97 -30.19
C ASP A 86 36.60 10.04 -31.37
N GLY A 87 35.34 9.91 -31.73
CA GLY A 87 34.82 9.03 -32.78
C GLY A 87 34.65 7.56 -32.34
N THR A 88 34.90 7.24 -31.09
CA THR A 88 34.62 5.89 -30.56
C THR A 88 33.11 5.66 -30.42
N VAL A 89 32.63 4.56 -30.97
CA VAL A 89 31.24 4.14 -30.86
C VAL A 89 31.14 2.92 -29.95
N ILE A 90 30.32 3.00 -28.93
CA ILE A 90 30.02 1.88 -28.04
C ILE A 90 28.53 1.57 -28.07
N VAL A 91 28.18 0.33 -27.78
CA VAL A 91 26.78 -0.09 -27.59
C VAL A 91 26.41 0.06 -26.14
N ALA A 92 25.24 0.62 -25.91
CA ALA A 92 24.64 0.75 -24.59
C ALA A 92 23.29 0.03 -24.56
N LEU A 93 22.94 -0.50 -23.40
CA LEU A 93 21.62 -1.07 -23.10
C LEU A 93 20.85 -0.06 -22.25
N ASP A 94 19.78 0.48 -22.80
CA ASP A 94 18.87 1.38 -22.14
C ASP A 94 17.77 0.57 -21.42
N VAL A 95 17.63 0.84 -20.14
CA VAL A 95 16.65 0.19 -19.26
C VAL A 95 15.63 1.24 -18.83
N SER A 96 14.38 1.08 -19.23
CA SER A 96 13.28 1.95 -18.82
C SER A 96 12.34 1.19 -17.90
N ILE A 97 12.07 1.77 -16.75
CA ILE A 97 11.27 1.17 -15.67
C ILE A 97 9.91 1.86 -15.62
N GLY A 98 8.83 1.11 -15.73
CA GLY A 98 7.51 1.59 -15.40
C GLY A 98 7.36 1.72 -13.89
N ALA A 99 6.99 2.90 -13.40
CA ALA A 99 6.86 3.13 -11.97
C ALA A 99 5.92 2.11 -11.31
N SER A 100 6.26 1.68 -10.09
CA SER A 100 5.35 0.90 -9.27
C SER A 100 4.09 1.72 -8.94
N PRO A 101 2.91 1.12 -8.87
CA PRO A 101 1.70 1.80 -8.40
C PRO A 101 1.73 2.09 -6.89
N ASP A 102 2.71 1.57 -6.18
CA ASP A 102 2.84 1.73 -4.74
C ASP A 102 3.54 3.06 -4.40
N SER A 103 2.91 3.88 -3.56
CA SER A 103 3.45 5.18 -3.14
C SER A 103 4.56 5.10 -2.09
N PHE A 104 4.82 3.92 -1.52
CA PHE A 104 5.87 3.72 -0.52
C PHE A 104 7.21 3.29 -1.10
N VAL A 105 7.35 3.24 -2.41
CA VAL A 105 8.63 2.95 -3.05
C VAL A 105 9.62 4.07 -2.78
N ASP A 106 10.78 3.71 -2.26
CA ASP A 106 11.89 4.60 -1.99
C ASP A 106 12.89 4.58 -3.16
N TYR A 107 13.24 3.37 -3.61
CA TYR A 107 14.14 3.21 -4.74
C TYR A 107 13.87 1.91 -5.52
N TYR A 108 14.42 1.86 -6.74
CA TYR A 108 14.47 0.66 -7.58
C TYR A 108 15.89 0.10 -7.57
N GLN A 109 16.00 -1.22 -7.51
CA GLN A 109 17.26 -1.93 -7.69
C GLN A 109 17.25 -2.62 -9.05
N VAL A 110 18.20 -2.22 -9.89
CA VAL A 110 18.41 -2.75 -11.24
C VAL A 110 19.58 -3.73 -11.21
N GLU A 111 19.34 -4.92 -11.69
CA GLU A 111 20.34 -5.96 -11.81
C GLU A 111 20.36 -6.50 -13.24
N TYR A 112 21.55 -6.83 -13.74
CA TYR A 112 21.71 -7.39 -15.07
C TYR A 112 22.73 -8.51 -15.09
N LYS A 113 22.71 -9.32 -16.15
CA LYS A 113 23.71 -10.33 -16.44
C LYS A 113 23.70 -10.67 -17.92
N LEU A 114 24.77 -11.29 -18.42
CA LEU A 114 24.68 -12.05 -19.65
C LEU A 114 23.76 -13.28 -19.43
N SER A 115 22.97 -13.62 -20.42
CA SER A 115 22.07 -14.76 -20.32
C SER A 115 22.80 -16.10 -20.08
N THR A 116 24.08 -16.16 -20.45
CA THR A 116 24.97 -17.31 -20.21
C THR A 116 25.52 -17.37 -18.78
N ASP A 117 25.47 -16.28 -18.05
CA ASP A 117 26.03 -16.20 -16.69
C ASP A 117 25.01 -16.70 -15.67
N SER A 118 25.52 -17.25 -14.54
CA SER A 118 24.67 -17.72 -13.44
C SER A 118 24.19 -16.59 -12.54
N ASP A 119 24.98 -15.56 -12.34
CA ASP A 119 24.77 -14.57 -11.30
C ASP A 119 24.42 -13.19 -11.86
N PHE A 120 23.47 -12.51 -11.20
CA PHE A 120 23.12 -11.13 -11.50
C PHE A 120 24.05 -10.16 -10.78
N ILE A 121 24.39 -9.08 -11.47
CA ILE A 121 25.20 -7.97 -10.96
C ILE A 121 24.28 -6.79 -10.70
N ILE A 122 24.36 -6.19 -9.51
CA ILE A 122 23.66 -4.94 -9.21
C ILE A 122 24.30 -3.83 -10.01
N TYR A 123 23.51 -3.20 -10.88
CA TYR A 123 23.94 -2.07 -11.70
C TYR A 123 23.69 -0.73 -11.01
N ALA A 124 22.46 -0.53 -10.53
CA ALA A 124 22.03 0.72 -9.92
C ALA A 124 21.01 0.52 -8.80
N GLN A 125 21.02 1.45 -7.87
CA GLN A 125 20.01 1.60 -6.83
C GLN A 125 19.65 3.08 -6.74
N GLY A 126 18.40 3.43 -6.94
CA GLY A 126 17.94 4.83 -6.89
C GLY A 126 16.49 4.98 -7.34
N SER A 127 15.97 6.19 -7.23
CA SER A 127 14.60 6.53 -7.63
C SER A 127 14.43 6.79 -9.14
N GLY A 128 15.54 6.78 -9.89
CA GLY A 128 15.53 6.97 -11.34
C GLY A 128 14.83 5.82 -12.06
N LEU A 129 14.05 6.16 -13.07
CA LEU A 129 13.30 5.19 -13.89
C LEU A 129 14.02 4.82 -15.19
N ASN A 130 15.10 5.52 -15.52
CA ASN A 130 15.89 5.27 -16.74
C ASN A 130 17.35 5.05 -16.36
N HIS A 131 17.91 3.96 -16.86
CA HIS A 131 19.30 3.59 -16.64
C HIS A 131 19.93 3.19 -17.96
N ARG A 132 21.24 3.42 -18.09
CA ARG A 132 22.00 3.09 -19.31
C ARG A 132 23.23 2.28 -18.93
N VAL A 133 23.26 1.01 -19.31
CA VAL A 133 24.41 0.13 -19.13
C VAL A 133 25.32 0.30 -20.33
N LEU A 134 26.52 0.82 -20.11
CA LEU A 134 27.51 1.07 -21.16
C LEU A 134 28.37 -0.17 -21.40
N ASN A 135 29.01 -0.23 -22.60
CA ASN A 135 29.94 -1.29 -22.99
C ASN A 135 29.30 -2.70 -22.94
N VAL A 136 28.07 -2.82 -23.35
CA VAL A 136 27.46 -4.13 -23.56
C VAL A 136 28.03 -4.77 -24.83
N ILE A 137 28.10 -6.09 -24.88
CA ILE A 137 28.69 -6.85 -25.96
C ILE A 137 27.66 -7.09 -27.04
N ASP A 138 28.01 -6.71 -28.27
CA ASP A 138 27.17 -6.94 -29.44
C ASP A 138 26.82 -8.43 -29.66
N GLN A 139 25.65 -8.71 -30.19
CA GLN A 139 25.08 -10.04 -30.42
C GLN A 139 24.98 -10.93 -29.19
N LYS A 140 25.09 -10.37 -28.01
CA LYS A 140 24.85 -11.09 -26.76
C LYS A 140 23.47 -10.78 -26.20
N VAL A 141 22.95 -11.75 -25.47
CA VAL A 141 21.66 -11.65 -24.81
C VAL A 141 21.90 -11.25 -23.38
N TYR A 142 21.23 -10.19 -22.95
CA TYR A 142 21.25 -9.72 -21.57
C TYR A 142 19.91 -9.93 -20.91
N ASP A 143 19.96 -10.43 -19.67
CA ASP A 143 18.83 -10.52 -18.76
C ASP A 143 18.92 -9.35 -17.77
N VAL A 144 17.84 -8.60 -17.65
CA VAL A 144 17.71 -7.50 -16.70
C VAL A 144 16.54 -7.80 -15.79
N ARG A 145 16.69 -7.53 -14.49
CA ARG A 145 15.59 -7.61 -13.53
C ARG A 145 15.63 -6.41 -12.60
N VAL A 146 14.42 -5.98 -12.22
CA VAL A 146 14.23 -4.81 -11.37
C VAL A 146 13.25 -5.14 -10.27
N LYS A 147 13.52 -4.67 -9.06
CA LYS A 147 12.60 -4.71 -7.93
C LYS A 147 12.44 -3.32 -7.32
N ALA A 148 11.29 -3.06 -6.72
CA ALA A 148 11.04 -1.88 -5.91
C ALA A 148 11.35 -2.18 -4.45
N VAL A 149 11.89 -1.19 -3.73
CA VAL A 149 12.23 -1.29 -2.31
C VAL A 149 11.71 -0.05 -1.60
N ASN A 150 11.14 -0.23 -0.40
CA ASN A 150 10.68 0.89 0.42
C ASN A 150 11.72 1.32 1.46
N SER A 151 11.44 2.40 2.18
CA SER A 151 12.30 2.94 3.23
C SER A 151 12.51 1.99 4.43
N LEU A 152 11.69 0.96 4.57
CA LEU A 152 11.85 -0.09 5.58
C LEU A 152 12.73 -1.25 5.11
N GLY A 153 13.23 -1.21 3.86
CA GLY A 153 14.02 -2.28 3.26
C GLY A 153 13.20 -3.47 2.74
N VAL A 154 11.86 -3.36 2.73
CA VAL A 154 11.01 -4.40 2.16
C VAL A 154 11.04 -4.29 0.63
N SER A 155 11.30 -5.42 -0.03
CA SER A 155 11.40 -5.47 -1.50
C SER A 155 10.22 -6.20 -2.12
N SER A 156 9.85 -5.76 -3.34
CA SER A 156 8.89 -6.44 -4.18
C SER A 156 9.47 -7.70 -4.84
N THR A 157 8.66 -8.43 -5.56
CA THR A 157 9.12 -9.39 -6.54
C THR A 157 9.85 -8.69 -7.70
N TYR A 158 10.70 -9.43 -8.41
CA TYR A 158 11.37 -8.91 -9.60
C TYR A 158 10.45 -8.88 -10.82
N VAL A 159 10.59 -7.84 -11.63
CA VAL A 159 10.12 -7.81 -13.03
C VAL A 159 11.35 -7.93 -13.91
N SER A 160 11.31 -8.83 -14.87
CA SER A 160 12.46 -9.18 -15.71
C SER A 160 12.15 -8.93 -17.17
N ALA A 161 13.18 -8.54 -17.92
CA ALA A 161 13.16 -8.42 -19.35
C ALA A 161 14.48 -8.97 -19.94
N GLN A 162 14.42 -9.38 -21.20
CA GLN A 162 15.58 -9.89 -21.92
C GLN A 162 15.72 -9.14 -23.25
N ARG A 163 16.95 -8.83 -23.63
CA ARG A 163 17.25 -8.17 -24.91
C ARG A 163 18.49 -8.79 -25.55
N THR A 164 18.41 -9.04 -26.86
CA THR A 164 19.59 -9.30 -27.69
C THR A 164 20.12 -7.97 -28.19
N ILE A 165 21.39 -7.69 -27.96
CA ILE A 165 22.04 -6.47 -28.40
C ILE A 165 22.35 -6.58 -29.89
N VAL A 166 21.89 -5.64 -30.71
CA VAL A 166 22.06 -5.65 -32.18
C VAL A 166 22.69 -4.34 -32.69
N GLY A 167 22.98 -3.40 -31.79
CA GLY A 167 23.26 -1.99 -32.06
C GLY A 167 24.29 -1.68 -33.16
N ALA A 168 25.32 -2.51 -33.34
CA ALA A 168 26.37 -2.20 -34.35
C ALA A 168 26.16 -2.91 -35.72
N ILE A 169 25.20 -3.81 -35.82
CA ILE A 169 25.02 -4.70 -36.97
C ILE A 169 23.66 -4.54 -37.67
N GLU A 170 22.85 -3.66 -37.19
CA GLU A 170 21.59 -3.39 -37.87
C GLU A 170 21.90 -2.79 -39.24
N PRO A 171 21.55 -3.47 -40.36
CA PRO A 171 21.79 -2.90 -41.67
C PRO A 171 21.04 -1.58 -41.78
N PRO A 172 21.59 -0.56 -42.44
CA PRO A 172 20.89 0.68 -42.67
C PRO A 172 19.56 0.36 -43.34
N SER A 173 18.50 1.01 -42.86
CA SER A 173 17.17 0.87 -43.44
C SER A 173 17.22 1.03 -44.94
N ASP A 174 16.54 0.16 -45.67
CA ASP A 174 16.48 0.24 -47.14
C ASP A 174 16.18 1.67 -47.57
N VAL A 175 16.98 2.18 -48.51
CA VAL A 175 16.76 3.49 -49.13
C VAL A 175 15.57 3.34 -50.05
N GLU A 176 14.38 3.67 -49.58
CA GLU A 176 13.20 3.81 -50.42
C GLU A 176 13.36 5.07 -51.27
N ASP A 177 13.08 4.98 -52.57
CA ASP A 177 13.14 6.08 -53.57
C ASP A 177 14.53 6.52 -54.05
N PHE A 178 15.43 5.62 -54.34
CA PHE A 178 16.61 5.95 -55.12
C PHE A 178 16.28 6.15 -56.60
N ALA A 179 16.04 7.38 -57.03
CA ALA A 179 15.84 7.74 -58.43
C ALA A 179 17.16 8.29 -59.02
N CYS A 180 17.79 7.54 -59.92
CA CYS A 180 18.91 8.03 -60.70
C CYS A 180 18.40 8.67 -61.97
N ASN A 181 18.41 10.00 -62.09
CA ASN A 181 18.18 10.71 -63.31
C ASN A 181 19.48 10.78 -64.13
N ILE A 182 19.52 10.05 -65.26
CA ILE A 182 20.56 10.18 -66.24
C ILE A 182 20.22 11.39 -67.14
N VAL A 183 21.09 12.40 -67.19
CA VAL A 183 20.99 13.57 -68.03
C VAL A 183 21.74 13.28 -69.33
#